data_53d228c1049f20476c2145c0a96731f0
#
_entry.id   53d228c1049f20476c2145c0a96731f0
#
_cell.length_a   1.000
_cell.length_b   1.000
_cell.length_c   1.000
_cell.angle_alpha   90.00
_cell.angle_beta   90.00
_cell.angle_gamma   90.00
#
_symmetry.space_group_name_H-M   'P 1'
#
loop_
_entity.id
_entity.type
_entity.pdbx_description
1 polymer ?
#
loop_
_entity_poly.entity_id
_entity_poly.type
_entity_poly.pdbx_seq_one_letter_code
_entity_poly.pdbx_strand_id
1 'polypeptide(L)'
;MTDKLNLDSFQFDIKRKESPENNIVALVTLDYLGLKIKGFRIYSKTDKITGEIIRWVGPPQYYNHARKKYCTLFWMDRALWKKLEKIILAEYLSLVRYSKN
;
A
#
# COMPACT_ATOMS: atom_id res chain seq x y z
N MET A 1 -5.77 -23.25 18.98
CA MET A 1 -5.38 -23.07 17.60
C MET A 1 -5.42 -21.60 17.21
N THR A 2 -4.33 -21.09 16.74
CA THR A 2 -4.25 -19.72 16.35
C THR A 2 -4.65 -19.58 14.89
N ASP A 3 -5.71 -18.84 14.64
CA ASP A 3 -6.12 -18.56 13.27
C ASP A 3 -5.24 -17.44 12.74
N LYS A 4 -4.30 -17.82 11.91
CA LYS A 4 -3.46 -16.83 11.26
C LYS A 4 -4.14 -16.37 9.99
N LEU A 5 -3.93 -15.10 9.66
CA LEU A 5 -4.41 -14.58 8.39
C LEU A 5 -3.76 -15.36 7.26
N ASN A 6 -4.57 -15.75 6.31
CA ASN A 6 -4.09 -16.44 5.13
C ASN A 6 -3.80 -15.40 4.05
N LEU A 7 -2.52 -15.13 3.79
CA LEU A 7 -2.13 -14.13 2.82
C LEU A 7 -2.63 -14.42 1.41
N ASP A 8 -2.85 -15.69 1.09
CA ASP A 8 -3.36 -16.07 -0.22
C ASP A 8 -4.83 -15.66 -0.42
N SER A 9 -5.53 -15.37 0.67
CA SER A 9 -6.92 -14.94 0.60
C SER A 9 -7.08 -13.43 0.43
N PHE A 10 -5.99 -12.69 0.47
CA PHE A 10 -6.02 -11.24 0.23
C PHE A 10 -6.16 -10.96 -1.25
N GLN A 11 -7.05 -10.04 -1.57
CA GLN A 11 -7.17 -9.50 -2.92
C GLN A 11 -7.01 -8.00 -2.82
N PHE A 12 -6.55 -7.39 -3.91
CA PHE A 12 -6.25 -5.97 -3.91
C PHE A 12 -6.86 -5.30 -5.12
N ASP A 13 -7.47 -4.14 -4.88
CA ASP A 13 -7.89 -3.26 -5.95
C ASP A 13 -6.92 -2.08 -5.95
N ILE A 14 -6.07 -2.02 -6.95
CA ILE A 14 -5.02 -1.00 -7.03
C ILE A 14 -5.40 0.00 -8.11
N LYS A 15 -5.57 1.25 -7.69
CA LYS A 15 -5.87 2.34 -8.62
C LYS A 15 -4.66 3.24 -8.73
N ARG A 16 -4.07 3.28 -9.90
CA ARG A 16 -2.93 4.13 -10.18
C ARG A 16 -3.37 5.57 -10.26
N LYS A 17 -2.54 6.48 -9.76
CA LYS A 17 -2.79 7.91 -9.87
C LYS A 17 -2.14 8.43 -11.14
N GLU A 18 -2.91 9.16 -11.94
CA GLU A 18 -2.38 9.76 -13.17
C GLU A 18 -1.40 10.89 -12.86
N SER A 19 -1.67 11.63 -11.79
CA SER A 19 -0.80 12.72 -11.36
C SER A 19 -0.36 12.46 -9.93
N PRO A 20 0.79 11.80 -9.75
CA PRO A 20 1.28 11.51 -8.40
C PRO A 20 1.49 12.78 -7.58
N GLU A 21 1.06 12.74 -6.33
CA GLU A 21 1.27 13.82 -5.38
C GLU A 21 1.92 13.26 -4.12
N ASN A 22 2.89 13.99 -3.57
CA ASN A 22 3.56 13.57 -2.33
C ASN A 22 4.12 12.15 -2.43
N ASN A 23 4.62 11.79 -3.62
CA ASN A 23 5.16 10.46 -3.91
C ASN A 23 4.12 9.34 -3.90
N ILE A 24 2.84 9.66 -3.79
CA ILE A 24 1.79 8.65 -3.84
C ILE A 24 1.50 8.32 -5.30
N VAL A 25 1.72 7.08 -5.69
CA VAL A 25 1.54 6.64 -7.07
C VAL A 25 0.33 5.75 -7.27
N ALA A 26 -0.24 5.23 -6.20
CA ALA A 26 -1.43 4.40 -6.30
C ALA A 26 -2.16 4.33 -4.96
N LEU A 27 -3.45 4.04 -5.04
CA LEU A 27 -4.29 3.80 -3.88
C LEU A 27 -4.73 2.34 -3.91
N VAL A 28 -4.77 1.70 -2.75
CA VAL A 28 -5.07 0.28 -2.65
C VAL A 28 -6.23 0.04 -1.70
N THR A 29 -7.18 -0.76 -2.16
CA THR A 29 -8.23 -1.30 -1.30
C THR A 29 -7.92 -2.77 -1.11
N LEU A 30 -7.84 -3.19 0.15
CA LEU A 30 -7.58 -4.57 0.49
C LEU A 30 -8.91 -5.28 0.72
N ASP A 31 -9.06 -6.45 0.13
CA ASP A 31 -10.24 -7.29 0.32
C ASP A 31 -9.79 -8.61 0.93
N TYR A 32 -10.29 -8.90 2.12
CA TYR A 32 -9.99 -10.17 2.78
C TYR A 32 -11.31 -10.87 3.07
N LEU A 33 -11.65 -11.84 2.23
CA LEU A 33 -12.87 -12.64 2.39
C LEU A 33 -14.13 -11.76 2.53
N GLY A 34 -14.20 -10.69 1.75
CA GLY A 34 -15.33 -9.78 1.77
C GLY A 34 -15.17 -8.58 2.69
N LEU A 35 -14.18 -8.60 3.57
CA LEU A 35 -13.86 -7.44 4.40
C LEU A 35 -12.99 -6.50 3.59
N LYS A 36 -13.47 -5.29 3.36
CA LYS A 36 -12.73 -4.29 2.57
C LYS A 36 -12.14 -3.21 3.44
N ILE A 37 -10.87 -2.97 3.26
CA ILE A 37 -10.15 -1.91 3.97
C ILE A 37 -9.54 -0.98 2.93
N LYS A 38 -10.00 0.26 2.92
CA LYS A 38 -9.53 1.28 1.98
C LYS A 38 -8.49 2.17 2.62
N GLY A 39 -7.70 2.83 1.80
CA GLY A 39 -6.79 3.85 2.29
C GLY A 39 -5.33 3.47 2.32
N PHE A 40 -4.98 2.28 1.87
CA PHE A 40 -3.56 1.95 1.68
C PHE A 40 -3.03 2.75 0.51
N ARG A 41 -1.78 3.16 0.61
CA ARG A 41 -1.15 3.97 -0.43
C ARG A 41 0.19 3.38 -0.81
N ILE A 42 0.48 3.42 -2.11
CA ILE A 42 1.79 3.02 -2.61
C ILE A 42 2.57 4.28 -2.89
N TYR A 43 3.76 4.37 -2.30
CA TYR A 43 4.67 5.48 -2.47
C TYR A 43 5.82 5.05 -3.37
N SER A 44 6.30 5.98 -4.17
CA SER A 44 7.47 5.76 -5.01
C SER A 44 8.29 7.03 -5.03
N LYS A 45 9.58 6.88 -4.79
CA LYS A 45 10.50 8.02 -4.76
C LYS A 45 11.80 7.61 -5.43
N THR A 46 12.36 8.53 -6.22
CA THR A 46 13.66 8.31 -6.84
C THR A 46 14.73 8.98 -6.00
N ASP A 47 15.74 8.23 -5.62
CA ASP A 47 16.90 8.78 -4.91
C ASP A 47 17.68 9.63 -5.88
N LYS A 48 17.87 10.91 -5.53
CA LYS A 48 18.56 11.85 -6.40
C LYS A 48 20.04 11.55 -6.57
N ILE A 49 20.62 10.84 -5.62
CA ILE A 49 22.04 10.53 -5.63
C ILE A 49 22.32 9.26 -6.42
N THR A 50 21.61 8.20 -6.11
CA THR A 50 21.86 6.89 -6.72
C THR A 50 20.99 6.62 -7.95
N GLY A 51 19.88 7.34 -8.11
CA GLY A 51 18.92 7.07 -9.16
C GLY A 51 18.01 5.89 -8.87
N GLU A 52 18.17 5.25 -7.73
CA GLU A 52 17.34 4.11 -7.37
C GLU A 52 15.92 4.54 -7.06
N ILE A 53 14.97 3.68 -7.44
CA ILE A 53 13.57 3.90 -7.14
C ILE A 53 13.22 3.12 -5.89
N ILE A 54 12.73 3.83 -4.89
CA ILE A 54 12.32 3.25 -3.61
C ILE A 54 10.80 3.26 -3.55
N ARG A 55 10.22 2.11 -3.23
CA ARG A 55 8.77 1.99 -3.10
C ARG A 55 8.40 1.39 -1.76
N TRP A 56 7.30 1.87 -1.22
CA TRP A 56 6.78 1.31 0.03
C TRP A 56 5.27 1.49 0.09
N VAL A 57 4.63 0.77 1.01
CA VAL A 57 3.19 0.83 1.21
C VAL A 57 2.91 1.50 2.54
N GLY A 58 2.00 2.48 2.54
CA GLY A 58 1.56 3.13 3.77
C GLY A 58 0.18 2.61 4.17
N PRO A 59 -0.03 2.42 5.46
CA PRO A 59 -1.33 1.99 5.96
C PRO A 59 -2.36 3.12 5.92
N PRO A 60 -3.66 2.80 6.07
CA PRO A 60 -4.68 3.83 6.14
C PRO A 60 -4.42 4.80 7.29
N GLN A 61 -4.64 6.08 7.01
CA GLN A 61 -4.43 7.15 7.97
C GLN A 61 -5.59 8.12 7.93
N TYR A 62 -5.76 8.88 9.01
CA TYR A 62 -6.69 9.98 9.04
C TYR A 62 -6.00 11.21 9.63
N TYR A 63 -6.49 12.38 9.27
CA TYR A 63 -5.94 13.61 9.82
C TYR A 63 -6.68 13.95 11.11
N ASN A 64 -5.94 14.07 12.21
CA ASN A 64 -6.49 14.45 13.51
C ASN A 64 -6.36 15.97 13.66
N HIS A 65 -7.48 16.68 13.55
CA HIS A 65 -7.47 18.14 13.60
C HIS A 65 -7.05 18.68 14.97
N ALA A 66 -7.39 17.95 16.04
CA ALA A 66 -7.02 18.37 17.37
C ALA A 66 -5.51 18.31 17.60
N ARG A 67 -4.88 17.27 17.07
CA ARG A 67 -3.43 17.09 17.21
C ARG A 67 -2.64 17.66 16.03
N LYS A 68 -3.33 18.09 14.99
CA LYS A 68 -2.74 18.63 13.76
C LYS A 68 -1.72 17.69 13.13
N LYS A 69 -2.08 16.40 13.07
CA LYS A 69 -1.20 15.41 12.45
C LYS A 69 -2.00 14.22 11.93
N TYR A 70 -1.37 13.45 11.06
CA TYR A 70 -1.96 12.22 10.56
C TYR A 70 -1.75 11.09 11.56
N CYS A 71 -2.78 10.29 11.76
CA CYS A 71 -2.75 9.16 12.67
C CYS A 71 -3.05 7.88 11.90
N THR A 72 -2.32 6.81 12.24
CA THR A 72 -2.51 5.52 11.58
C THR A 72 -3.77 4.84 12.09
N LEU A 73 -4.57 4.32 11.15
CA LEU A 73 -5.81 3.61 11.48
C LEU A 73 -5.65 2.10 11.50
N PHE A 74 -4.52 1.60 11.08
CA PHE A 74 -4.34 0.17 10.83
C PHE A 74 -3.00 -0.29 11.38
N TRP A 75 -3.03 -1.36 12.16
CA TRP A 75 -1.80 -1.97 12.68
C TRP A 75 -1.80 -3.44 12.35
N MET A 76 -0.62 -3.94 12.05
CA MET A 76 -0.41 -5.34 11.74
C MET A 76 0.96 -5.74 12.29
N ASP A 77 1.11 -6.99 12.66
CA ASP A 77 2.40 -7.52 13.06
C ASP A 77 3.45 -7.17 12.00
N ARG A 78 4.63 -6.73 12.45
CA ARG A 78 5.66 -6.23 11.53
C ARG A 78 6.06 -7.26 10.48
N ALA A 79 6.25 -8.49 10.88
CA ALA A 79 6.64 -9.54 9.93
C ALA A 79 5.54 -9.79 8.89
N LEU A 80 4.29 -9.78 9.35
CA LEU A 80 3.15 -9.96 8.46
C LEU A 80 3.00 -8.76 7.53
N TRP A 81 3.20 -7.54 8.06
CA TRP A 81 3.13 -6.33 7.27
C TRP A 81 4.15 -6.35 6.12
N LYS A 82 5.38 -6.77 6.39
CA LYS A 82 6.41 -6.83 5.37
C LYS A 82 6.04 -7.81 4.26
N LYS A 83 5.42 -8.93 4.61
CA LYS A 83 4.97 -9.89 3.60
C LYS A 83 3.83 -9.31 2.77
N LEU A 84 2.88 -8.64 3.42
CA LEU A 84 1.76 -8.00 2.74
C LEU A 84 2.26 -6.90 1.82
N GLU A 85 3.19 -6.09 2.29
CA GLU A 85 3.78 -5.02 1.49
C GLU A 85 4.44 -5.57 0.23
N LYS A 86 5.17 -6.66 0.34
CA LYS A 86 5.78 -7.32 -0.81
C LYS A 86 4.75 -7.75 -1.84
N ILE A 87 3.66 -8.33 -1.37
CA ILE A 87 2.59 -8.79 -2.26
C ILE A 87 1.94 -7.63 -2.98
N ILE A 88 1.64 -6.57 -2.26
CA ILE A 88 1.02 -5.38 -2.84
C ILE A 88 1.94 -4.75 -3.88
N LEU A 89 3.22 -4.61 -3.57
CA LEU A 89 4.17 -4.01 -4.49
C LEU A 89 4.38 -4.88 -5.73
N ALA A 90 4.39 -6.20 -5.57
CA ALA A 90 4.51 -7.10 -6.70
C ALA A 90 3.32 -6.96 -7.65
N GLU A 91 2.10 -6.85 -7.11
CA GLU A 91 0.92 -6.65 -7.93
C GLU A 91 0.93 -5.29 -8.61
N TYR A 92 1.36 -4.25 -7.90
CA TYR A 92 1.47 -2.92 -8.49
C TYR A 92 2.44 -2.93 -9.68
N LEU A 93 3.60 -3.54 -9.51
CA LEU A 93 4.60 -3.60 -10.56
C LEU A 93 4.08 -4.39 -11.77
N SER A 94 3.31 -5.43 -11.52
CA SER A 94 2.68 -6.21 -12.58
C SER A 94 1.71 -5.32 -13.39
N LEU A 95 0.91 -4.52 -12.70
CA LEU A 95 -0.02 -3.61 -13.37
C LEU A 95 0.72 -2.55 -14.20
N VAL A 96 1.77 -1.99 -13.65
CA VAL A 96 2.57 -1.00 -14.36
C VAL A 96 3.19 -1.61 -15.61
N ARG A 97 3.66 -2.85 -15.51
CA ARG A 97 4.27 -3.54 -16.63
C ARG A 97 3.26 -3.82 -17.74
N TYR A 98 2.04 -4.21 -17.38
CA TYR A 98 1.01 -4.54 -18.38
C TYR A 98 0.26 -3.34 -18.92
N SER A 99 0.26 -2.23 -18.23
CA SER A 99 -0.41 -1.00 -18.68
C SER A 99 0.51 -0.12 -19.51
N LYS A 100 1.44 -0.66 -20.14
CA LYS A 100 2.39 0.08 -20.91
C LYS A 100 1.78 0.52 -22.21
N ASN A 101 1.61 1.78 -22.37
CA ASN A 101 1.16 2.33 -23.67
C ASN A 101 1.62 3.72 -23.83
#